data_b0f641f81b77612309d19a09de06fa97
#
_entry.id   b0f641f81b77612309d19a09de06fa97
#
_cell.length_a   1.000
_cell.length_b   1.000
_cell.length_c   1.000
_cell.angle_alpha   90.00
_cell.angle_beta   90.00
_cell.angle_gamma   90.00
#
_symmetry.space_group_name_H-M   'P 1'
#
loop_
_entity.id
_entity.type
_entity.pdbx_description
1 polymer ?
#
loop_
_entity_poly.entity_id
_entity_poly.type
_entity_poly.pdbx_seq_one_letter_code
_entity_poly.pdbx_strand_id
1 'polypeptide(L)'
;RVQALDVAVETKTKDNVFVTIIVSTQYMVLRESSRMYDAFYKLTDSREQIRSYIFDVVRSTVPRINLDDVFTTKEEIAIEVKNMLEKAMTEFGYTIIQTLVTDIAPDHKVKTAMNEINAAQRARVAAQDRAEAEKIMVVKAAEADAEAKYLAGTGIARQRQAIINGLRESV
;
A
#
# COMPACT_ATOMS: atom_id res chain seq x y z
N ARG A 1 32.81 -12.04 7.98
CA ARG A 1 31.52 -12.67 8.24
C ARG A 1 30.43 -11.59 8.26
N VAL A 2 29.33 -11.82 7.57
CA VAL A 2 28.15 -10.93 7.59
C VAL A 2 27.47 -11.05 8.94
N GLN A 3 27.09 -9.92 9.52
CA GLN A 3 26.30 -9.82 10.75
C GLN A 3 25.00 -9.13 10.45
N ALA A 4 23.92 -9.50 11.12
CA ALA A 4 22.61 -8.85 11.06
C ALA A 4 22.31 -8.21 12.41
N LEU A 5 21.66 -7.05 12.36
CA LEU A 5 21.20 -6.31 13.53
C LEU A 5 19.78 -5.81 13.26
N ASP A 6 18.86 -6.22 14.12
CA ASP A 6 17.49 -5.72 14.11
C ASP A 6 17.33 -4.64 15.18
N VAL A 7 16.81 -3.50 14.79
CA VAL A 7 16.62 -2.35 15.67
C VAL A 7 15.16 -1.93 15.61
N ALA A 8 14.48 -1.96 16.76
CA ALA A 8 13.14 -1.42 16.90
C ALA A 8 13.24 0.05 17.32
N VAL A 9 12.67 0.93 16.52
CA VAL A 9 12.65 2.38 16.75
C VAL A 9 11.22 2.83 16.94
N GLU A 10 10.93 3.36 18.11
CA GLU A 10 9.65 4.04 18.37
C GLU A 10 9.76 5.51 18.00
N THR A 11 8.85 5.97 17.17
CA THR A 11 8.78 7.36 16.71
C THR A 11 7.33 7.78 16.47
N LYS A 12 7.14 9.05 16.15
CA LYS A 12 5.83 9.64 15.91
C LYS A 12 5.74 10.12 14.47
N THR A 13 4.65 9.80 13.79
CA THR A 13 4.36 10.28 12.43
C THR A 13 3.89 11.74 12.44
N LYS A 14 3.80 12.35 11.25
CA LYS A 14 3.25 13.70 11.06
C LYS A 14 1.82 13.83 11.61
N ASP A 15 1.02 12.76 11.54
CA ASP A 15 -0.35 12.69 12.06
C ASP A 15 -0.43 12.51 13.58
N ASN A 16 0.70 12.66 14.30
CA ASN A 16 0.78 12.47 15.75
C ASN A 16 0.49 11.04 16.24
N VAL A 17 0.70 10.05 15.39
CA VAL A 17 0.55 8.62 15.74
C VAL A 17 1.90 8.02 16.10
N PHE A 18 1.96 7.32 17.24
CA PHE A 18 3.15 6.56 17.61
C PHE A 18 3.23 5.27 16.81
N VAL A 19 4.42 5.00 16.26
CA VAL A 19 4.71 3.80 15.47
C VAL A 19 6.04 3.23 15.92
N THR A 20 6.11 1.90 15.95
CA THR A 20 7.36 1.17 16.13
C THR A 20 7.78 0.64 14.76
N ILE A 21 8.96 1.05 14.31
CA ILE A 21 9.54 0.62 13.04
C ILE A 21 10.72 -0.30 13.36
N ILE A 22 10.72 -1.49 12.76
CA ILE A 22 11.80 -2.45 12.88
C ILE A 22 12.66 -2.38 11.63
N VAL A 23 13.93 -2.01 11.81
CA VAL A 23 14.92 -1.90 10.74
C VAL A 23 15.94 -3.01 10.92
N SER A 24 16.08 -3.86 9.90
CA SER A 24 17.08 -4.92 9.84
C SER A 24 18.24 -4.48 8.95
N THR A 25 19.44 -4.43 9.51
CA THR A 25 20.65 -4.02 8.81
C THR A 25 21.66 -5.14 8.78
N GLN A 26 22.16 -5.46 7.58
CA GLN A 26 23.25 -6.42 7.36
C GLN A 26 24.53 -5.66 7.09
N TYR A 27 25.58 -5.97 7.85
CA TYR A 27 26.88 -5.33 7.74
C TYR A 27 28.02 -6.31 7.89
N MET A 28 29.17 -5.93 7.40
CA MET A 28 30.41 -6.70 7.56
C MET A 28 31.62 -5.79 7.65
N VAL A 29 32.71 -6.32 8.20
CA VAL A 29 34.01 -5.66 8.20
C VAL A 29 34.63 -5.73 6.80
N LEU A 30 35.18 -4.63 6.31
CA LEU A 30 35.94 -4.58 5.07
C LEU A 30 37.21 -5.44 5.18
N ARG A 31 37.53 -6.17 4.11
CA ARG A 31 38.67 -7.15 4.11
C ARG A 31 40.06 -6.52 3.90
N GLU A 32 40.13 -5.22 3.88
CA GLU A 32 41.41 -4.51 3.80
C GLU A 32 42.11 -4.50 5.17
N SER A 33 43.41 -4.82 5.22
CA SER A 33 44.16 -4.93 6.48
C SER A 33 44.09 -3.66 7.34
N SER A 34 44.18 -2.49 6.72
CA SER A 34 44.06 -1.20 7.40
C SER A 34 42.64 -0.99 7.98
N ARG A 35 41.62 -1.39 7.25
CA ARG A 35 40.21 -1.25 7.65
C ARG A 35 39.81 -2.23 8.75
N MET A 36 40.42 -3.43 8.75
CA MET A 36 40.23 -4.39 9.84
C MET A 36 40.78 -3.88 11.17
N TYR A 37 41.96 -3.21 11.12
CA TYR A 37 42.52 -2.56 12.29
C TYR A 37 41.63 -1.45 12.81
N ASP A 38 41.11 -0.61 11.95
CA ASP A 38 40.17 0.46 12.31
C ASP A 38 38.90 -0.08 12.95
N ALA A 39 38.33 -1.16 12.39
CA ALA A 39 37.11 -1.79 12.93
C ALA A 39 37.33 -2.38 14.31
N PHE A 40 38.54 -2.80 14.65
CA PHE A 40 38.85 -3.40 15.95
C PHE A 40 39.22 -2.37 17.01
N TYR A 41 39.97 -1.32 16.63
CA TYR A 41 40.54 -0.38 17.59
C TYR A 41 39.81 0.97 17.67
N LYS A 42 39.15 1.43 16.61
CA LYS A 42 38.46 2.72 16.59
C LYS A 42 37.06 2.67 17.17
N LEU A 43 36.42 1.50 17.19
CA LEU A 43 35.01 1.37 17.60
C LEU A 43 34.87 0.29 18.67
N THR A 44 34.43 0.69 19.85
CA THR A 44 34.23 -0.22 20.99
C THR A 44 33.02 -1.13 20.79
N ASP A 45 31.92 -0.60 20.27
CA ASP A 45 30.69 -1.35 19.99
C ASP A 45 30.05 -0.87 18.68
N SER A 46 30.27 -1.67 17.63
CA SER A 46 29.72 -1.41 16.32
C SER A 46 28.19 -1.50 16.28
N ARG A 47 27.62 -2.38 17.10
CA ARG A 47 26.16 -2.57 17.13
C ARG A 47 25.44 -1.35 17.70
N GLU A 48 25.97 -0.84 18.81
CA GLU A 48 25.39 0.34 19.46
C GLU A 48 25.54 1.60 18.59
N GLN A 49 26.64 1.72 17.89
CA GLN A 49 26.87 2.81 16.95
C GLN A 49 25.89 2.75 15.76
N ILE A 50 25.72 1.59 15.13
CA ILE A 50 24.74 1.37 14.05
C ILE A 50 23.33 1.66 14.56
N ARG A 51 22.99 1.19 15.74
CA ARG A 51 21.69 1.46 16.38
C ARG A 51 21.44 2.96 16.52
N SER A 52 22.41 3.70 17.03
CA SER A 52 22.29 5.16 17.23
C SER A 52 22.04 5.91 15.91
N TYR A 53 22.73 5.55 14.84
CA TYR A 53 22.49 6.13 13.52
C TYR A 53 21.12 5.78 12.95
N ILE A 54 20.65 4.54 13.13
CA ILE A 54 19.30 4.13 12.72
C ILE A 54 18.25 4.95 13.48
N PHE A 55 18.42 5.13 14.80
CA PHE A 55 17.54 5.96 15.60
C PHE A 55 17.48 7.39 15.09
N ASP A 56 18.62 7.99 14.77
CA ASP A 56 18.71 9.36 14.29
C ASP A 56 17.98 9.54 12.96
N VAL A 57 18.27 8.69 11.98
CA VAL A 57 17.65 8.78 10.64
C VAL A 57 16.15 8.53 10.71
N VAL A 58 15.69 7.47 11.38
CA VAL A 58 14.27 7.15 11.47
C VAL A 58 13.49 8.25 12.20
N ARG A 59 14.04 8.78 13.30
CA ARG A 59 13.43 9.87 14.06
C ARG A 59 13.46 11.23 13.34
N SER A 60 14.31 11.42 12.38
CA SER A 60 14.35 12.63 11.54
C SER A 60 13.44 12.56 10.33
N THR A 61 13.25 11.37 9.75
CA THR A 61 12.50 11.15 8.51
C THR A 61 11.01 10.90 8.77
N VAL A 62 10.67 9.98 9.66
CA VAL A 62 9.29 9.53 9.89
C VAL A 62 8.33 10.64 10.36
N PRO A 63 8.73 11.60 11.21
CA PRO A 63 7.84 12.70 11.61
C PRO A 63 7.41 13.65 10.49
N ARG A 64 8.00 13.53 9.32
CA ARG A 64 7.64 14.32 8.13
C ARG A 64 6.59 13.66 7.27
N ILE A 65 6.29 12.38 7.53
CA ILE A 65 5.48 11.49 6.70
C ILE A 65 4.20 11.12 7.46
N ASN A 66 3.05 11.06 6.77
CA ASN A 66 1.81 10.57 7.37
C ASN A 66 1.87 9.06 7.55
N LEU A 67 1.06 8.50 8.46
CA LEU A 67 1.07 7.08 8.76
C LEU A 67 0.84 6.19 7.52
N ASP A 68 -0.13 6.52 6.69
CA ASP A 68 -0.42 5.77 5.47
C ASP A 68 0.74 5.79 4.48
N ASP A 69 1.43 6.93 4.37
CA ASP A 69 2.58 7.11 3.49
C ASP A 69 3.82 6.35 3.99
N VAL A 70 3.98 6.17 5.31
CA VAL A 70 5.10 5.38 5.87
C VAL A 70 5.10 3.94 5.35
N PHE A 71 3.93 3.34 5.17
CA PHE A 71 3.81 1.99 4.62
C PHE A 71 4.20 1.91 3.13
N THR A 72 3.95 2.96 2.37
CA THR A 72 4.27 3.03 0.93
C THR A 72 5.72 3.44 0.69
N THR A 73 6.30 4.30 1.54
CA THR A 73 7.66 4.83 1.40
C THR A 73 8.72 4.05 2.21
N LYS A 74 8.38 2.88 2.74
CA LYS A 74 9.30 2.06 3.55
C LYS A 74 10.65 1.78 2.86
N GLU A 75 10.65 1.61 1.54
CA GLU A 75 11.86 1.37 0.76
C GLU A 75 12.74 2.61 0.68
N GLU A 76 12.16 3.79 0.55
CA GLU A 76 12.89 5.07 0.55
C GLU A 76 13.55 5.32 1.90
N ILE A 77 12.84 5.04 3.00
CA ILE A 77 13.39 5.11 4.36
C ILE A 77 14.58 4.14 4.50
N ALA A 78 14.45 2.91 4.02
CA ALA A 78 15.53 1.92 4.07
C ALA A 78 16.78 2.38 3.28
N ILE A 79 16.59 3.00 2.11
CA ILE A 79 17.67 3.54 1.28
C ILE A 79 18.36 4.71 1.99
N GLU A 80 17.59 5.62 2.60
CA GLU A 80 18.12 6.77 3.32
C GLU A 80 18.94 6.31 4.53
N VAL A 81 18.42 5.36 5.32
CA VAL A 81 19.14 4.74 6.44
C VAL A 81 20.43 4.08 5.94
N LYS A 82 20.37 3.31 4.86
CA LYS A 82 21.55 2.65 4.28
C LYS A 82 22.61 3.66 3.90
N ASN A 83 22.27 4.72 3.17
CA ASN A 83 23.20 5.74 2.69
C ASN A 83 23.88 6.48 3.85
N MET A 84 23.14 6.81 4.89
CA MET A 84 23.69 7.46 6.09
C MET A 84 24.61 6.53 6.87
N LEU A 85 24.19 5.28 7.07
CA LEU A 85 25.00 4.27 7.73
C LEU A 85 26.28 3.98 6.96
N GLU A 86 26.22 3.87 5.63
CA GLU A 86 27.37 3.59 4.80
C GLU A 86 28.44 4.70 4.92
N LYS A 87 28.00 5.97 4.87
CA LYS A 87 28.91 7.11 5.08
C LYS A 87 29.58 7.07 6.46
N ALA A 88 28.80 6.85 7.52
CA ALA A 88 29.29 6.88 8.89
C ALA A 88 30.18 5.67 9.23
N MET A 89 29.78 4.48 8.79
CA MET A 89 30.44 3.24 9.19
C MET A 89 31.67 2.87 8.33
N THR A 90 31.79 3.45 7.12
CA THR A 90 32.97 3.26 6.27
C THR A 90 34.25 3.80 6.94
N GLU A 91 34.15 4.90 7.69
CA GLU A 91 35.28 5.46 8.45
C GLU A 91 35.80 4.51 9.52
N PHE A 92 34.94 3.65 10.05
CA PHE A 92 35.26 2.64 11.05
C PHE A 92 35.59 1.26 10.45
N GLY A 93 35.72 1.17 9.12
CA GLY A 93 36.07 -0.08 8.45
C GLY A 93 34.93 -1.08 8.29
N TYR A 94 33.68 -0.65 8.45
CA TYR A 94 32.48 -1.47 8.20
C TYR A 94 31.83 -1.08 6.88
N THR A 95 31.23 -2.05 6.19
CA THR A 95 30.37 -1.82 5.05
C THR A 95 28.96 -2.33 5.32
N ILE A 96 27.97 -1.59 4.87
CA ILE A 96 26.56 -1.94 4.95
C ILE A 96 26.18 -2.67 3.66
N ILE A 97 25.73 -3.90 3.78
CA ILE A 97 25.31 -4.71 2.63
C ILE A 97 23.90 -4.34 2.24
N GLN A 98 22.97 -4.41 3.20
CA GLN A 98 21.58 -4.15 2.98
C GLN A 98 20.89 -3.64 4.26
N THR A 99 19.94 -2.74 4.07
CA THR A 99 19.05 -2.27 5.14
C THR A 99 17.62 -2.43 4.66
N LEU A 100 16.78 -3.00 5.51
CA LEU A 100 15.37 -3.27 5.23
C LEU A 100 14.50 -2.78 6.38
N VAL A 101 13.38 -2.17 6.07
CA VAL A 101 12.29 -1.98 7.04
C VAL A 101 11.43 -3.23 7.03
N THR A 102 11.52 -4.02 8.11
CA THR A 102 10.86 -5.33 8.19
C THR A 102 9.45 -5.25 8.71
N ASP A 103 9.18 -4.33 9.64
CA ASP A 103 7.84 -4.15 10.19
C ASP A 103 7.59 -2.70 10.60
N ILE A 104 6.31 -2.29 10.50
CA ILE A 104 5.81 -0.98 10.93
C ILE A 104 4.54 -1.24 11.73
N ALA A 105 4.64 -1.14 13.04
CA ALA A 105 3.55 -1.41 13.98
C ALA A 105 3.05 -0.10 14.61
N PRO A 106 1.89 0.42 14.22
CA PRO A 106 1.24 1.51 14.94
C PRO A 106 0.67 1.02 16.28
N ASP A 107 0.40 1.96 17.19
CA ASP A 107 -0.26 1.66 18.45
C ASP A 107 -1.56 0.87 18.21
N HIS A 108 -1.84 -0.09 19.11
CA HIS A 108 -2.99 -1.00 18.97
C HIS A 108 -4.32 -0.27 18.82
N LYS A 109 -4.52 0.83 19.56
CA LYS A 109 -5.74 1.66 19.47
C LYS A 109 -5.91 2.28 18.09
N VAL A 110 -4.82 2.75 17.52
CA VAL A 110 -4.81 3.35 16.17
C VAL A 110 -5.07 2.29 15.11
N LYS A 111 -4.44 1.12 15.23
CA LYS A 111 -4.68 -0.01 14.33
C LYS A 111 -6.15 -0.44 14.32
N THR A 112 -6.80 -0.48 15.48
CA THR A 112 -8.23 -0.80 15.59
C THR A 112 -9.09 0.27 14.92
N ALA A 113 -8.83 1.56 15.21
CA ALA A 113 -9.55 2.67 14.61
C ALA A 113 -9.41 2.72 13.08
N MET A 114 -8.19 2.49 12.54
CA MET A 114 -7.96 2.40 11.09
C MET A 114 -8.74 1.25 10.45
N ASN A 115 -8.78 0.09 11.10
CA ASN A 115 -9.56 -1.05 10.62
C ASN A 115 -11.05 -0.74 10.57
N GLU A 116 -11.60 -0.04 11.56
CA GLU A 116 -13.00 0.39 11.60
C GLU A 116 -13.31 1.41 10.48
N ILE A 117 -12.45 2.41 10.29
CA ILE A 117 -12.59 3.40 9.21
C ILE A 117 -12.56 2.71 7.84
N ASN A 118 -11.60 1.82 7.61
CA ASN A 118 -11.48 1.07 6.38
C ASN A 118 -12.67 0.12 6.14
N ALA A 119 -13.23 -0.48 7.20
CA ALA A 119 -14.43 -1.31 7.11
C ALA A 119 -15.66 -0.45 6.74
N ALA A 120 -15.84 0.71 7.39
CA ALA A 120 -16.92 1.64 7.08
C ALA A 120 -16.83 2.18 5.65
N GLN A 121 -15.62 2.51 5.18
CA GLN A 121 -15.40 2.98 3.81
C GLN A 121 -15.73 1.91 2.77
N ARG A 122 -15.28 0.67 3.00
CA ARG A 122 -15.63 -0.47 2.12
C ARG A 122 -17.13 -0.75 2.12
N ALA A 123 -17.80 -0.67 3.28
CA ALA A 123 -19.23 -0.83 3.36
C ALA A 123 -19.99 0.26 2.59
N ARG A 124 -19.52 1.52 2.65
CA ARG A 124 -20.09 2.63 1.88
C ARG A 124 -19.95 2.43 0.38
N VAL A 125 -18.76 2.05 -0.09
CA VAL A 125 -18.51 1.76 -1.53
C VAL A 125 -19.40 0.61 -1.98
N ALA A 126 -19.44 -0.50 -1.23
CA ALA A 126 -20.29 -1.64 -1.56
C ALA A 126 -21.79 -1.30 -1.59
N ALA A 127 -22.26 -0.40 -0.71
CA ALA A 127 -23.65 0.06 -0.73
C ALA A 127 -23.92 0.92 -1.97
N GLN A 128 -22.99 1.78 -2.35
CA GLN A 128 -23.09 2.59 -3.57
C GLN A 128 -23.14 1.72 -4.83
N ASP A 129 -22.22 0.76 -4.94
CA ASP A 129 -22.15 -0.19 -6.07
C ASP A 129 -23.45 -1.03 -6.19
N ARG A 130 -24.01 -1.46 -5.04
CA ARG A 130 -25.29 -2.19 -5.03
C ARG A 130 -26.45 -1.32 -5.51
N ALA A 131 -26.54 -0.08 -5.03
CA ALA A 131 -27.59 0.85 -5.45
C ALA A 131 -27.47 1.18 -6.95
N GLU A 132 -26.27 1.32 -7.46
CA GLU A 132 -26.02 1.56 -8.89
C GLU A 132 -26.37 0.33 -9.75
N ALA A 133 -26.00 -0.87 -9.31
CA ALA A 133 -26.39 -2.12 -9.96
C ALA A 133 -27.90 -2.31 -9.98
N GLU A 134 -28.61 -2.03 -8.88
CA GLU A 134 -30.07 -2.10 -8.80
C GLU A 134 -30.73 -1.09 -9.74
N LYS A 135 -30.23 0.15 -9.78
CA LYS A 135 -30.69 1.17 -10.73
C LYS A 135 -30.55 0.69 -12.17
N ILE A 136 -29.39 0.14 -12.54
CA ILE A 136 -29.14 -0.38 -13.88
C ILE A 136 -30.10 -1.52 -14.22
N MET A 137 -30.33 -2.45 -13.27
CA MET A 137 -31.28 -3.56 -13.47
C MET A 137 -32.72 -3.06 -13.71
N VAL A 138 -33.18 -2.09 -12.92
CA VAL A 138 -34.53 -1.51 -13.06
C VAL A 138 -34.69 -0.79 -14.38
N VAL A 139 -33.67 0.02 -14.77
CA VAL A 139 -33.69 0.75 -16.05
C VAL A 139 -33.69 -0.23 -17.22
N LYS A 140 -32.83 -1.26 -17.19
CA LYS A 140 -32.77 -2.26 -18.27
C LYS A 140 -34.04 -3.10 -18.37
N ALA A 141 -34.65 -3.44 -17.27
CA ALA A 141 -35.95 -4.12 -17.26
C ALA A 141 -37.05 -3.27 -17.89
N ALA A 142 -37.10 -1.96 -17.57
CA ALA A 142 -38.05 -1.04 -18.15
C ALA A 142 -37.85 -0.81 -19.67
N GLU A 143 -36.57 -0.68 -20.10
CA GLU A 143 -36.20 -0.60 -21.52
C GLU A 143 -36.65 -1.86 -22.27
N ALA A 144 -36.34 -3.05 -21.72
CA ALA A 144 -36.74 -4.32 -22.32
C ALA A 144 -38.28 -4.48 -22.43
N ASP A 145 -39.02 -4.08 -21.43
CA ASP A 145 -40.50 -4.11 -21.47
C ASP A 145 -41.06 -3.14 -22.51
N ALA A 146 -40.49 -1.93 -22.61
CA ALA A 146 -40.89 -0.95 -23.62
C ALA A 146 -40.59 -1.48 -25.05
N GLU A 147 -39.45 -2.08 -25.29
CA GLU A 147 -39.06 -2.65 -26.58
C GLU A 147 -39.93 -3.86 -26.93
N ALA A 148 -40.21 -4.74 -25.97
CA ALA A 148 -41.10 -5.87 -26.17
C ALA A 148 -42.54 -5.42 -26.58
N LYS A 149 -43.11 -4.39 -25.94
CA LYS A 149 -44.39 -3.82 -26.29
C LYS A 149 -44.38 -3.19 -27.67
N TYR A 150 -43.30 -2.47 -28.04
CA TYR A 150 -43.16 -1.90 -29.37
C TYR A 150 -43.10 -2.97 -30.46
N LEU A 151 -42.29 -4.03 -30.27
CA LEU A 151 -42.17 -5.17 -31.18
C LEU A 151 -43.50 -5.93 -31.33
N ALA A 152 -44.19 -6.16 -30.21
CA ALA A 152 -45.51 -6.78 -30.24
C ALA A 152 -46.49 -5.95 -31.07
N GLY A 153 -46.52 -4.63 -30.88
CA GLY A 153 -47.37 -3.73 -31.63
C GLY A 153 -47.07 -3.74 -33.16
N THR A 154 -45.81 -3.72 -33.50
CA THR A 154 -45.38 -3.81 -34.94
C THR A 154 -45.68 -5.20 -35.53
N GLY A 155 -45.57 -6.27 -34.73
CA GLY A 155 -45.96 -7.62 -35.12
C GLY A 155 -47.43 -7.73 -35.49
N ILE A 156 -48.33 -7.20 -34.60
CA ILE A 156 -49.78 -7.16 -34.83
C ILE A 156 -50.13 -6.32 -36.09
N ALA A 157 -49.47 -5.20 -36.28
CA ALA A 157 -49.66 -4.35 -37.48
C ALA A 157 -49.31 -5.11 -38.78
N ARG A 158 -48.16 -5.79 -38.80
CA ARG A 158 -47.72 -6.64 -39.94
C ARG A 158 -48.69 -7.79 -40.21
N GLN A 159 -49.17 -8.45 -39.13
CA GLN A 159 -50.16 -9.54 -39.24
C GLN A 159 -51.46 -9.04 -39.88
N ARG A 160 -52.01 -7.90 -39.45
CA ARG A 160 -53.18 -7.29 -40.05
C ARG A 160 -53.00 -6.94 -41.49
N GLN A 161 -51.85 -6.36 -41.85
CA GLN A 161 -51.50 -6.04 -43.21
C GLN A 161 -51.46 -7.28 -44.11
N ALA A 162 -50.84 -8.38 -43.63
CA ALA A 162 -50.81 -9.66 -44.35
C ALA A 162 -52.19 -10.27 -44.60
N ILE A 163 -53.10 -10.20 -43.61
CA ILE A 163 -54.50 -10.63 -43.77
C ILE A 163 -55.23 -9.80 -44.84
N ILE A 164 -55.10 -8.48 -44.80
CA ILE A 164 -55.73 -7.60 -45.78
C ILE A 164 -55.19 -7.89 -47.20
N ASN A 165 -53.90 -8.08 -47.36
CA ASN A 165 -53.27 -8.40 -48.64
C ASN A 165 -53.75 -9.78 -49.15
N GLY A 166 -53.83 -10.79 -48.33
CA GLY A 166 -54.33 -12.13 -48.70
C GLY A 166 -55.82 -12.09 -49.12
N LEU A 167 -56.67 -11.25 -48.47
CA LEU A 167 -58.05 -11.07 -48.82
C LEU A 167 -58.14 -10.34 -50.17
N ARG A 168 -57.25 -9.42 -50.51
CA ARG A 168 -57.23 -8.71 -51.79
C ARG A 168 -56.84 -9.64 -52.95
N GLU A 169 -55.95 -10.56 -52.73
CA GLU A 169 -55.49 -11.52 -53.76
C GLU A 169 -56.52 -12.65 -53.99
N SER A 170 -57.42 -12.89 -53.08
CA SER A 170 -58.47 -13.95 -53.17
C SER A 170 -59.77 -13.52 -53.79
N VAL A 171 -59.91 -12.25 -54.19
CA VAL A 171 -61.02 -11.68 -54.91
C VAL A 171 -60.58 -11.36 -56.32
#